data_6f17d455f4ef38374ddf1582ee3875a5
#
_entry.id   6f17d455f4ef38374ddf1582ee3875a5
#
_cell.length_a   1.000
_cell.length_b   1.000
_cell.length_c   1.000
_cell.angle_alpha   90.00
_cell.angle_beta   90.00
_cell.angle_gamma   90.00
#
_symmetry.space_group_name_H-M   'P 1'
#
loop_
_entity.id
_entity.type
_entity.pdbx_description
1 polymer ?
#
loop_
_entity_poly.entity_id
_entity_poly.type
_entity_poly.pdbx_seq_one_letter_code
_entity_poly.pdbx_strand_id
1 'polypeptide(L)'
;MNETCVKVNSVKAWFLAARPKTLTGAAVPVMIGVSAAFASYGADVRIVPAVLCMLFALVMQIDANFVNDYFDFMKGTDDEQRLGPKRACTQGWITASAMRKGLLLTTFAACLVGLPLICYGGWEMILVGLA
;
A
#
# COMPACT_ATOMS: atom_id res chain seq x y z
N MET A 1 9.51 21.43 5.99
CA MET A 1 8.19 21.52 6.61
C MET A 1 8.24 20.93 8.01
N ASN A 2 7.72 21.65 8.98
CA ASN A 2 7.80 21.21 10.37
C ASN A 2 6.74 20.13 10.66
N GLU A 3 7.21 18.95 11.05
CA GLU A 3 6.33 17.81 11.35
C GLU A 3 5.43 18.07 12.56
N THR A 4 5.85 18.97 13.46
CA THR A 4 5.06 19.32 14.63
C THR A 4 3.74 20.06 14.29
N CYS A 5 3.59 20.50 13.04
CA CYS A 5 2.39 21.19 12.58
C CYS A 5 1.34 20.26 11.95
N VAL A 6 1.53 18.95 12.03
CA VAL A 6 0.58 17.98 11.48
C VAL A 6 -0.63 17.89 12.40
N LYS A 7 -1.82 18.15 11.83
CA LYS A 7 -3.07 17.97 12.58
C LYS A 7 -3.41 16.49 12.68
N VAL A 8 -3.95 16.08 13.83
CA VAL A 8 -4.34 14.69 14.05
C VAL A 8 -5.44 14.30 13.07
N ASN A 9 -5.27 13.15 12.43
CA ASN A 9 -6.21 12.58 11.46
C ASN A 9 -6.48 13.48 10.23
N SER A 10 -5.57 14.41 9.94
CA SER A 10 -5.70 15.28 8.78
C SER A 10 -5.29 14.55 7.48
N VAL A 11 -5.64 15.14 6.33
CA VAL A 11 -5.20 14.62 5.02
C VAL A 11 -3.68 14.53 4.96
N LYS A 12 -2.98 15.53 5.51
CA LYS A 12 -1.53 15.52 5.57
C LYS A 12 -1.00 14.34 6.39
N ALA A 13 -1.66 14.05 7.54
CA ALA A 13 -1.27 12.92 8.38
C ALA A 13 -1.42 11.60 7.63
N TRP A 14 -2.51 11.41 6.91
CA TRP A 14 -2.74 10.20 6.11
C TRP A 14 -1.75 10.10 4.95
N PHE A 15 -1.41 11.22 4.31
CA PHE A 15 -0.41 11.24 3.25
C PHE A 15 0.96 10.80 3.78
N LEU A 16 1.35 11.30 4.94
CA LEU A 16 2.61 10.91 5.58
C LEU A 16 2.60 9.45 6.00
N ALA A 17 1.45 8.95 6.49
CA ALA A 17 1.30 7.54 6.88
C ALA A 17 1.41 6.61 5.67
N ALA A 18 0.90 7.02 4.52
CA ALA A 18 0.98 6.23 3.29
C ALA A 18 2.41 6.10 2.76
N ARG A 19 3.31 6.99 3.17
CA ARG A 19 4.74 6.98 2.77
C ARG A 19 4.92 6.92 1.25
N PRO A 20 4.60 8.02 0.54
CA PRO A 20 4.67 8.00 -0.93
C PRO A 20 6.01 7.56 -1.50
N LYS A 21 7.11 7.81 -0.78
CA LYS A 21 8.45 7.42 -1.23
C LYS A 21 8.59 5.90 -1.38
N THR A 22 7.85 5.12 -0.60
CA THR A 22 7.91 3.64 -0.67
C THR A 22 7.07 3.08 -1.80
N LEU A 23 6.19 3.88 -2.39
CA LEU A 23 5.34 3.44 -3.50
C LEU A 23 6.15 3.09 -4.74
N THR A 24 7.31 3.71 -4.93
CA THR A 24 8.22 3.36 -6.02
C THR A 24 8.68 1.90 -5.93
N GLY A 25 8.90 1.42 -4.71
CA GLY A 25 9.28 0.03 -4.48
C GLY A 25 8.20 -0.97 -4.91
N ALA A 26 6.93 -0.58 -4.82
CA ALA A 26 5.82 -1.40 -5.30
C ALA A 26 5.61 -1.27 -6.81
N ALA A 27 5.83 -0.05 -7.35
CA ALA A 27 5.59 0.22 -8.77
C ALA A 27 6.62 -0.44 -9.69
N VAL A 28 7.90 -0.47 -9.27
CA VAL A 28 9.00 -0.95 -10.12
C VAL A 28 8.82 -2.41 -10.56
N PRO A 29 8.52 -3.37 -9.67
CA PRO A 29 8.29 -4.75 -10.12
C PRO A 29 7.14 -4.89 -11.12
N VAL A 30 6.07 -4.10 -10.95
CA VAL A 30 4.95 -4.12 -11.89
C VAL A 30 5.39 -3.58 -13.26
N MET A 31 6.16 -2.50 -13.26
CA MET A 31 6.70 -1.92 -14.50
C MET A 31 7.59 -2.92 -15.22
N ILE A 32 8.44 -3.64 -14.49
CA ILE A 32 9.31 -4.68 -15.06
C ILE A 32 8.46 -5.80 -15.66
N GLY A 33 7.44 -6.27 -14.92
CA GLY A 33 6.57 -7.34 -15.41
C GLY A 33 5.79 -6.93 -16.65
N VAL A 34 5.25 -5.73 -16.69
CA VAL A 34 4.52 -5.21 -17.85
C VAL A 34 5.46 -5.05 -19.04
N SER A 35 6.67 -4.54 -18.80
CA SER A 35 7.68 -4.40 -19.87
C SER A 35 8.06 -5.75 -20.46
N ALA A 36 8.25 -6.76 -19.61
CA ALA A 36 8.55 -8.12 -20.05
C ALA A 36 7.39 -8.70 -20.88
N ALA A 37 6.14 -8.43 -20.48
CA ALA A 37 4.98 -8.87 -21.22
C ALA A 37 4.94 -8.23 -22.62
N PHE A 38 5.21 -6.92 -22.71
CA PHE A 38 5.29 -6.23 -23.99
C PHE A 38 6.39 -6.80 -24.87
N ALA A 39 7.54 -7.13 -24.28
CA ALA A 39 8.66 -7.72 -25.04
C ALA A 39 8.29 -9.10 -25.61
N SER A 40 7.47 -9.88 -24.86
CA SER A 40 7.11 -11.24 -25.27
C SER A 40 5.89 -11.29 -26.18
N TYR A 41 4.91 -10.43 -25.96
CA TYR A 41 3.59 -10.51 -26.61
C TYR A 41 3.25 -9.28 -27.45
N GLY A 42 4.02 -8.20 -27.31
CA GLY A 42 3.80 -6.98 -28.09
C GLY A 42 2.41 -6.37 -27.86
N ALA A 43 1.69 -6.12 -28.94
CA ALA A 43 0.37 -5.48 -28.92
C ALA A 43 -0.73 -6.34 -28.28
N ASP A 44 -0.47 -7.64 -28.04
CA ASP A 44 -1.43 -8.54 -27.41
C ASP A 44 -1.51 -8.35 -25.89
N VAL A 45 -0.66 -7.51 -25.31
CA VAL A 45 -0.71 -7.20 -23.87
C VAL A 45 -1.98 -6.40 -23.56
N ARG A 46 -2.74 -6.88 -22.59
CA ARG A 46 -3.96 -6.19 -22.14
C ARG A 46 -3.60 -5.07 -21.18
N ILE A 47 -4.06 -3.86 -21.50
CA ILE A 47 -3.77 -2.68 -20.69
C ILE A 47 -4.56 -2.68 -19.40
N VAL A 48 -5.83 -3.13 -19.42
CA VAL A 48 -6.68 -3.11 -18.22
C VAL A 48 -6.10 -3.94 -17.08
N PRO A 49 -5.70 -5.22 -17.29
CA PRO A 49 -5.04 -5.97 -16.23
C PRO A 49 -3.73 -5.32 -15.77
N ALA A 50 -2.96 -4.71 -16.67
CA ALA A 50 -1.73 -4.03 -16.30
C ALA A 50 -1.97 -2.85 -15.36
N VAL A 51 -3.00 -2.04 -15.65
CA VAL A 51 -3.40 -0.91 -14.78
C VAL A 51 -3.89 -1.44 -13.44
N LEU A 52 -4.70 -2.50 -13.44
CA LEU A 52 -5.20 -3.11 -12.20
C LEU A 52 -4.05 -3.65 -11.35
N CYS A 53 -3.05 -4.28 -11.96
CA CYS A 53 -1.86 -4.73 -11.23
C CYS A 53 -1.13 -3.58 -10.57
N MET A 54 -0.96 -2.47 -11.27
CA MET A 54 -0.31 -1.28 -10.72
C MET A 54 -1.11 -0.73 -9.54
N LEU A 55 -2.43 -0.56 -9.71
CA LEU A 55 -3.30 -0.05 -8.64
C LEU A 55 -3.28 -0.99 -7.43
N PHE A 56 -3.36 -2.29 -7.66
CA PHE A 56 -3.32 -3.28 -6.58
C PHE A 56 -2.00 -3.20 -5.82
N ALA A 57 -0.88 -3.12 -6.53
CA ALA A 57 0.44 -3.02 -5.91
C ALA A 57 0.57 -1.77 -5.06
N LEU A 58 0.10 -0.62 -5.56
CA LEU A 58 0.16 0.63 -4.82
C LEU A 58 -0.74 0.62 -3.59
N VAL A 59 -1.96 0.10 -3.70
CA VAL A 59 -2.88 -0.01 -2.57
C VAL A 59 -2.32 -0.96 -1.52
N MET A 60 -1.77 -2.09 -1.95
CA MET A 60 -1.16 -3.07 -1.02
C MET A 60 0.06 -2.49 -0.31
N GLN A 61 0.83 -1.65 -0.99
CA GLN A 61 1.98 -0.98 -0.34
C GLN A 61 1.50 -0.01 0.74
N ILE A 62 0.46 0.77 0.45
CA ILE A 62 -0.13 1.67 1.43
C ILE A 62 -0.70 0.86 2.61
N ASP A 63 -1.42 -0.22 2.32
CA ASP A 63 -1.98 -1.10 3.34
C ASP A 63 -0.87 -1.68 4.23
N ALA A 64 0.22 -2.14 3.63
CA ALA A 64 1.37 -2.66 4.38
C ALA A 64 1.98 -1.61 5.30
N ASN A 65 2.08 -0.36 4.84
CA ASN A 65 2.58 0.74 5.67
C ASN A 65 1.65 0.98 6.86
N PHE A 66 0.33 0.93 6.65
CA PHE A 66 -0.65 1.09 7.73
C PHE A 66 -0.62 -0.09 8.70
N VAL A 67 -0.50 -1.33 8.20
CA VAL A 67 -0.40 -2.53 9.02
C VAL A 67 0.81 -2.43 9.95
N ASN A 68 1.97 -2.10 9.38
CA ASN A 68 3.19 -1.99 10.15
C ASN A 68 3.08 -0.88 11.20
N ASP A 69 2.52 0.26 10.82
CA ASP A 69 2.33 1.40 11.71
C ASP A 69 1.42 1.04 12.88
N TYR A 70 0.27 0.44 12.58
CA TYR A 70 -0.72 0.09 13.60
C TYR A 70 -0.21 -0.99 14.55
N PHE A 71 0.31 -2.10 14.00
CA PHE A 71 0.69 -3.23 14.83
C PHE A 71 1.97 -2.95 15.63
N ASP A 72 2.93 -2.25 15.05
CA ASP A 72 4.13 -1.90 15.79
C ASP A 72 3.82 -0.92 16.92
N PHE A 73 2.90 0.01 16.69
CA PHE A 73 2.43 0.91 17.74
C PHE A 73 1.73 0.12 18.87
N MET A 74 0.84 -0.81 18.51
CA MET A 74 0.09 -1.60 19.50
C MET A 74 0.99 -2.54 20.29
N LYS A 75 2.06 -3.04 19.68
CA LYS A 75 3.03 -3.91 20.36
C LYS A 75 4.04 -3.13 21.20
N GLY A 76 4.09 -1.80 21.04
CA GLY A 76 5.07 -0.99 21.74
C GLY A 76 6.49 -1.13 21.22
N THR A 77 6.68 -1.71 20.02
CA THR A 77 8.00 -1.91 19.44
C THR A 77 8.56 -0.65 18.77
N ASP A 78 7.69 0.28 18.37
CA ASP A 78 8.11 1.58 17.85
C ASP A 78 8.13 2.61 18.97
N ASP A 79 9.14 3.49 18.92
CA ASP A 79 9.21 4.66 19.79
C ASP A 79 9.66 5.88 18.98
N GLU A 80 9.75 7.03 19.64
CA GLU A 80 10.11 8.27 18.99
C GLU A 80 11.59 8.30 18.54
N GLN A 81 12.39 7.40 19.06
CA GLN A 81 13.82 7.33 18.79
C GLN A 81 14.17 6.30 17.72
N ARG A 82 13.17 5.62 17.15
CA ARG A 82 13.46 4.60 16.14
C ARG A 82 14.22 5.19 14.97
N LEU A 83 15.13 4.40 14.41
CA LEU A 83 15.85 4.75 13.19
C LEU A 83 14.94 4.46 11.98
N GLY A 84 14.93 5.37 11.02
CA GLY A 84 14.12 5.25 9.83
C GLY A 84 12.95 6.22 9.81
N PRO A 85 12.02 6.09 8.83
CA PRO A 85 10.90 7.02 8.70
C PRO A 85 10.00 7.01 9.94
N LYS A 86 9.54 8.19 10.32
CA LYS A 86 8.60 8.33 11.44
C LYS A 86 7.25 7.73 11.07
N ARG A 87 6.62 7.07 12.03
CA ARG A 87 5.32 6.43 11.83
C ARG A 87 4.22 7.25 12.49
N ALA A 88 3.08 7.32 11.79
CA ALA A 88 1.99 8.22 12.16
C ALA A 88 1.42 7.93 13.55
N CYS A 89 1.20 6.66 13.90
CA CYS A 89 0.66 6.31 15.22
C CYS A 89 1.64 6.65 16.34
N THR A 90 2.92 6.34 16.14
CA THR A 90 3.97 6.62 17.13
C THR A 90 4.14 8.12 17.35
N GLN A 91 4.03 8.92 16.30
CA GLN A 91 4.14 10.38 16.39
C GLN A 91 2.84 11.05 16.86
N GLY A 92 1.76 10.28 16.97
CA GLY A 92 0.46 10.84 17.37
C GLY A 92 -0.27 11.59 16.25
N TRP A 93 0.16 11.44 15.00
CA TRP A 93 -0.48 12.09 13.86
C TRP A 93 -1.82 11.47 13.52
N ILE A 94 -1.97 10.17 13.76
CA ILE A 94 -3.19 9.40 13.53
C ILE A 94 -3.45 8.55 14.77
N THR A 95 -4.69 8.61 15.28
CA THR A 95 -5.07 7.78 16.43
C THR A 95 -5.11 6.31 16.00
N ALA A 96 -4.89 5.39 16.96
CA ALA A 96 -4.94 3.96 16.68
C ALA A 96 -6.29 3.53 16.13
N SER A 97 -7.39 4.11 16.66
CA SER A 97 -8.74 3.82 16.18
C SER A 97 -8.92 4.24 14.72
N ALA A 98 -8.45 5.45 14.36
CA ALA A 98 -8.53 5.94 12.98
C ALA A 98 -7.65 5.11 12.04
N MET A 99 -6.45 4.73 12.49
CA MET A 99 -5.55 3.89 11.70
C MET A 99 -6.18 2.52 11.41
N ARG A 100 -6.86 1.94 12.40
CA ARG A 100 -7.56 0.66 12.21
C ARG A 100 -8.66 0.79 11.15
N LYS A 101 -9.42 1.88 11.18
CA LYS A 101 -10.45 2.13 10.16
C LYS A 101 -9.83 2.33 8.77
N GLY A 102 -8.74 3.08 8.69
CA GLY A 102 -8.01 3.27 7.43
C GLY A 102 -7.45 1.97 6.89
N LEU A 103 -6.92 1.13 7.78
CA LEU A 103 -6.42 -0.19 7.42
C LEU A 103 -7.51 -1.07 6.83
N LEU A 104 -8.69 -1.11 7.46
CA LEU A 104 -9.83 -1.87 6.93
C LEU A 104 -10.27 -1.32 5.57
N LEU A 105 -10.27 -0.01 5.40
CA LEU A 105 -10.65 0.63 4.15
C LEU A 105 -9.67 0.30 3.02
N THR A 106 -8.35 0.35 3.28
CA THR A 106 -7.35 0.02 2.27
C THR A 106 -7.37 -1.46 1.91
N THR A 107 -7.59 -2.33 2.89
CA THR A 107 -7.73 -3.77 2.65
C THR A 107 -8.95 -4.05 1.78
N PHE A 108 -10.08 -3.40 2.07
CA PHE A 108 -11.29 -3.53 1.26
C PHE A 108 -11.05 -3.03 -0.17
N ALA A 109 -10.37 -1.88 -0.32
CA ALA A 109 -10.03 -1.35 -1.64
C ALA A 109 -9.12 -2.30 -2.42
N ALA A 110 -8.14 -2.91 -1.75
CA ALA A 110 -7.27 -3.91 -2.36
C ALA A 110 -8.06 -5.12 -2.86
N CYS A 111 -9.03 -5.59 -2.08
CA CYS A 111 -9.91 -6.69 -2.49
C CYS A 111 -10.73 -6.31 -3.71
N LEU A 112 -11.28 -5.08 -3.75
CA LEU A 112 -12.06 -4.62 -4.89
C LEU A 112 -11.23 -4.55 -6.18
N VAL A 113 -9.98 -4.14 -6.08
CA VAL A 113 -9.07 -4.10 -7.23
C VAL A 113 -8.60 -5.50 -7.61
N GLY A 114 -8.38 -6.36 -6.59
CA GLY A 114 -7.87 -7.71 -6.81
C GLY A 114 -8.89 -8.66 -7.43
N LEU A 115 -10.19 -8.49 -7.15
CA LEU A 115 -11.23 -9.37 -7.70
C LEU A 115 -11.24 -9.40 -9.24
N PRO A 116 -11.22 -8.25 -9.95
CA PRO A 116 -11.11 -8.28 -11.40
C PRO A 116 -9.83 -8.96 -11.90
N LEU A 117 -8.73 -8.85 -11.16
CA LEU A 117 -7.48 -9.52 -11.52
C LEU A 117 -7.63 -11.04 -11.49
N ILE A 118 -8.41 -11.57 -10.54
CA ILE A 118 -8.70 -13.01 -10.49
C ILE A 118 -9.45 -13.44 -11.76
N CYS A 119 -10.38 -12.61 -12.23
CA CYS A 119 -11.10 -12.89 -13.47
C CYS A 119 -10.18 -12.94 -14.70
N TYR A 120 -9.14 -12.10 -14.73
CA TYR A 120 -8.17 -12.09 -15.83
C TYR A 120 -7.13 -13.19 -15.71
N GLY A 121 -6.64 -13.45 -14.47
CA GLY A 121 -5.53 -14.36 -14.23
C GLY A 121 -5.93 -15.77 -13.79
N GLY A 122 -7.21 -15.99 -13.52
CA GLY A 122 -7.72 -17.28 -13.05
C GLY A 122 -7.57 -17.47 -11.55
N TRP A 123 -8.04 -18.63 -11.07
CA TRP A 123 -8.05 -18.93 -9.64
C TRP A 123 -6.65 -18.97 -9.01
N GLU A 124 -5.62 -19.19 -9.80
CA GLU A 124 -4.23 -19.23 -9.34
C GLU A 124 -3.80 -17.88 -8.73
N MET A 125 -4.45 -16.77 -9.14
CA MET A 125 -4.19 -15.46 -8.56
C MET A 125 -4.54 -15.40 -7.08
N ILE A 126 -5.47 -16.23 -6.62
CA ILE A 126 -5.81 -16.32 -5.19
C ILE A 126 -4.59 -16.85 -4.42
N LEU A 127 -3.92 -17.85 -4.95
CA LEU A 127 -2.71 -18.41 -4.33
C LEU A 127 -1.60 -17.38 -4.25
N VAL A 128 -1.42 -16.59 -5.30
CA VAL A 128 -0.42 -15.51 -5.31
C VAL A 128 -0.76 -14.45 -4.26
N GLY A 129 -2.03 -14.09 -4.15
CA GLY A 129 -2.48 -13.10 -3.17
C GLY A 129 -2.33 -13.55 -1.72
N LEU A 130 -2.43 -14.86 -1.46
CA LEU A 130 -2.27 -15.41 -0.12
C LEU A 130 -0.81 -15.60 0.27
N ALA A 131 0.06 -15.65 -0.72
CA ALA A 131 1.49 -15.75 -0.44
C ALA A 131 2.07 -14.42 0.00
#